data_0e558e5d084b99dc98eb7d3b1dd37054
#
_entry.id   0e558e5d084b99dc98eb7d3b1dd37054
#
_cell.length_a   1.000
_cell.length_b   1.000
_cell.length_c   1.000
_cell.angle_alpha   90.00
_cell.angle_beta   90.00
_cell.angle_gamma   90.00
#
_symmetry.space_group_name_H-M   'P 1'
#
loop_
_entity.id
_entity.type
_entity.pdbx_description
1 polymer ?
#
loop_
_entity_poly.entity_id
_entity_poly.type
_entity_poly.pdbx_seq_one_letter_code
_entity_poly.pdbx_strand_id
1 'polypeptide(L)'
;DRKRILDEIRKELKQLEEDYPDLEGVPEERRITVISTSLIEAGVDLDMAVVFRQLTGLDSILQAGGRCNREGKRQGATTFVFELPEDQKEDERMNKTRGLLKKYTDVSSQECIREYYDCMYKLRETEIGEHTIHNEYKNLSQIGFKTYAEKFHLIESNTQSVVVGCNEEAKRRIEELQKTQIGNPRKFQNYACSVTQAELDDLIRQHAVKDYGTGIFCLISDGY
;
A
#
# COMPACT_ATOMS: atom_id res chain seq x y z
N ASP A 1 10.97 -6.97 9.43
CA ASP A 1 11.25 -7.98 8.39
C ASP A 1 11.05 -7.49 6.97
N ARG A 2 9.95 -6.79 6.63
CA ARG A 2 9.68 -6.29 5.26
C ARG A 2 10.85 -5.47 4.69
N LYS A 3 11.39 -4.52 5.46
CA LYS A 3 12.51 -3.68 5.02
C LYS A 3 13.74 -4.53 4.69
N ARG A 4 14.10 -5.46 5.55
CA ARG A 4 15.24 -6.37 5.36
C ARG A 4 15.07 -7.21 4.08
N ILE A 5 13.88 -7.79 3.86
CA ILE A 5 13.58 -8.59 2.67
C ILE A 5 13.69 -7.72 1.40
N LEU A 6 13.15 -6.50 1.41
CA LEU A 6 13.26 -5.60 0.27
C LEU A 6 14.71 -5.19 -0.04
N ASP A 7 15.52 -4.96 1.00
CA ASP A 7 16.93 -4.61 0.83
C ASP A 7 17.74 -5.81 0.30
N GLU A 8 17.41 -7.03 0.73
CA GLU A 8 17.98 -8.28 0.17
C GLU A 8 17.61 -8.43 -1.32
N ILE A 9 16.32 -8.29 -1.67
CA ILE A 9 15.85 -8.37 -3.07
C ILE A 9 16.58 -7.33 -3.94
N ARG A 10 16.70 -6.08 -3.49
CA ARG A 10 17.40 -5.03 -4.24
C ARG A 10 18.86 -5.36 -4.48
N LYS A 11 19.53 -5.90 -3.45
CA LYS A 11 20.94 -6.30 -3.55
C LYS A 11 21.13 -7.41 -4.58
N GLU A 12 20.27 -8.43 -4.53
CA GLU A 12 20.30 -9.55 -5.48
C GLU A 12 19.98 -9.10 -6.91
N LEU A 13 18.97 -8.22 -7.09
CA LEU A 13 18.63 -7.66 -8.42
C LEU A 13 19.81 -6.87 -8.99
N LYS A 14 20.47 -6.03 -8.17
CA LYS A 14 21.62 -5.25 -8.59
C LYS A 14 22.78 -6.15 -9.01
N GLN A 15 23.08 -7.18 -8.23
CA GLN A 15 24.13 -8.15 -8.56
C GLN A 15 23.80 -8.89 -9.85
N LEU A 16 22.52 -9.23 -10.06
CA LEU A 16 22.07 -9.91 -11.27
C LEU A 16 22.24 -9.02 -12.51
N GLU A 17 21.96 -7.72 -12.40
CA GLU A 17 22.17 -6.74 -13.48
C GLU A 17 23.66 -6.51 -13.79
N GLU A 18 24.53 -6.54 -12.78
CA GLU A 18 25.98 -6.45 -12.97
C GLU A 18 26.53 -7.68 -13.70
N ASP A 19 26.04 -8.87 -13.35
CA ASP A 19 26.48 -10.14 -13.95
C ASP A 19 25.86 -10.36 -15.35
N TYR A 20 24.64 -9.87 -15.58
CA TYR A 20 23.85 -10.04 -16.81
C TYR A 20 23.18 -8.71 -17.19
N PRO A 21 23.87 -7.77 -17.84
CA PRO A 21 23.35 -6.41 -18.09
C PRO A 21 21.99 -6.34 -18.80
N ASP A 22 21.72 -7.26 -19.72
CA ASP A 22 20.46 -7.36 -20.44
C ASP A 22 19.50 -8.42 -19.84
N LEU A 23 19.89 -9.05 -18.73
CA LEU A 23 19.24 -10.21 -18.13
C LEU A 23 19.05 -11.40 -19.08
N GLU A 24 19.77 -11.40 -20.21
CA GLU A 24 19.80 -12.52 -21.13
C GLU A 24 20.72 -13.63 -20.60
N GLY A 25 20.31 -14.88 -20.82
CA GLY A 25 21.10 -16.04 -20.40
C GLY A 25 21.19 -16.26 -18.88
N VAL A 26 20.37 -15.59 -18.07
CA VAL A 26 20.31 -15.82 -16.63
C VAL A 26 19.92 -17.27 -16.35
N PRO A 27 20.76 -18.05 -15.67
CA PRO A 27 20.45 -19.42 -15.29
C PRO A 27 19.19 -19.49 -14.41
N GLU A 28 18.45 -20.57 -14.52
CA GLU A 28 17.15 -20.72 -13.82
C GLU A 28 17.32 -20.59 -12.30
N GLU A 29 18.37 -21.16 -11.74
CA GLU A 29 18.70 -21.11 -10.32
C GLU A 29 19.07 -19.71 -9.81
N ARG A 30 19.36 -18.78 -10.71
CA ARG A 30 19.65 -17.38 -10.39
C ARG A 30 18.47 -16.44 -10.64
N ARG A 31 17.36 -16.95 -11.17
CA ARG A 31 16.17 -16.13 -11.41
C ARG A 31 15.51 -15.72 -10.11
N ILE A 32 15.20 -14.45 -9.99
CA ILE A 32 14.54 -13.90 -8.82
C ILE A 32 13.05 -13.78 -9.12
N THR A 33 12.22 -14.48 -8.33
CA THR A 33 10.76 -14.38 -8.38
C THR A 33 10.25 -13.78 -7.09
N VAL A 34 9.50 -12.68 -7.22
CA VAL A 34 8.90 -11.98 -6.08
C VAL A 34 7.39 -12.15 -6.16
N ILE A 35 6.79 -12.78 -5.15
CA ILE A 35 5.35 -12.90 -4.99
C ILE A 35 4.92 -11.93 -3.88
N SER A 36 4.03 -11.00 -4.19
CA SER A 36 3.59 -9.98 -3.25
C SER A 36 2.13 -9.58 -3.49
N THR A 37 1.54 -8.98 -2.48
CA THR A 37 0.28 -8.25 -2.61
C THR A 37 0.53 -6.85 -3.17
N SER A 38 -0.51 -5.99 -3.22
CA SER A 38 -0.41 -4.58 -3.60
C SER A 38 0.58 -3.74 -2.75
N LEU A 39 1.17 -4.31 -1.71
CA LEU A 39 2.16 -3.64 -0.86
C LEU A 39 3.41 -3.16 -1.60
N ILE A 40 3.70 -3.69 -2.79
CA ILE A 40 4.84 -3.25 -3.60
C ILE A 40 4.45 -2.25 -4.70
N GLU A 41 3.17 -2.00 -4.91
CA GLU A 41 2.69 -1.07 -5.94
C GLU A 41 3.12 0.37 -5.65
N ALA A 42 3.09 0.78 -4.37
CA ALA A 42 3.48 2.12 -3.95
C ALA A 42 4.62 2.10 -2.91
N GLY A 43 5.50 3.10 -2.98
CA GLY A 43 6.55 3.30 -1.98
C GLY A 43 7.68 2.26 -1.97
N VAL A 44 7.72 1.34 -2.94
CA VAL A 44 8.77 0.34 -3.07
C VAL A 44 9.51 0.55 -4.38
N ASP A 45 10.83 0.60 -4.30
CA ASP A 45 11.71 0.76 -5.45
C ASP A 45 12.25 -0.62 -5.86
N LEU A 46 11.59 -1.22 -6.85
CA LEU A 46 12.00 -2.47 -7.51
C LEU A 46 11.90 -2.27 -9.02
N ASP A 47 12.85 -2.83 -9.75
CA ASP A 47 12.90 -2.84 -11.21
C ASP A 47 12.99 -4.27 -11.72
N MET A 48 11.86 -4.78 -12.22
CA MET A 48 11.72 -6.16 -12.68
C MET A 48 11.70 -6.22 -14.21
N ALA A 49 12.22 -7.30 -14.78
CA ALA A 49 12.16 -7.52 -16.23
C ALA A 49 10.75 -7.89 -16.71
N VAL A 50 10.02 -8.62 -15.89
CA VAL A 50 8.67 -9.09 -16.19
C VAL A 50 7.81 -8.93 -14.95
N VAL A 51 6.57 -8.48 -15.14
CA VAL A 51 5.58 -8.37 -14.07
C VAL A 51 4.32 -9.12 -14.48
N PHE A 52 3.79 -9.93 -13.57
CA PHE A 52 2.48 -10.56 -13.68
C PHE A 52 1.53 -9.89 -12.71
N ARG A 53 0.39 -9.40 -13.21
CA ARG A 53 -0.62 -8.74 -12.38
C ARG A 53 -1.97 -9.36 -12.61
N GLN A 54 -2.60 -9.84 -11.54
CA GLN A 54 -3.99 -10.26 -11.60
C GLN A 54 -4.89 -9.09 -11.99
N LEU A 55 -5.90 -9.33 -12.82
CA LEU A 55 -6.84 -8.30 -13.25
C LEU A 55 -7.48 -7.60 -12.06
N THR A 56 -7.44 -6.28 -12.08
CA THR A 56 -7.99 -5.38 -11.07
C THR A 56 -8.28 -4.02 -11.70
N GLY A 57 -8.41 -2.95 -10.92
CA GLY A 57 -8.52 -1.59 -11.44
C GLY A 57 -7.29 -1.20 -12.29
N LEU A 58 -7.50 -0.40 -13.34
CA LEU A 58 -6.45 0.06 -14.25
C LEU A 58 -5.33 0.80 -13.51
N ASP A 59 -5.67 1.57 -12.49
CA ASP A 59 -4.73 2.28 -11.61
C ASP A 59 -3.70 1.33 -10.99
N SER A 60 -4.15 0.21 -10.46
CA SER A 60 -3.30 -0.80 -9.84
C SER A 60 -2.45 -1.56 -10.89
N ILE A 61 -3.01 -1.83 -12.07
CA ILE A 61 -2.26 -2.44 -13.18
C ILE A 61 -1.13 -1.52 -13.64
N LEU A 62 -1.40 -0.22 -13.80
CA LEU A 62 -0.39 0.76 -14.18
C LEU A 62 0.69 0.93 -13.11
N GLN A 63 0.33 0.90 -11.82
CA GLN A 63 1.29 0.94 -10.72
C GLN A 63 2.20 -0.29 -10.69
N ALA A 64 1.65 -1.48 -10.92
CA ALA A 64 2.41 -2.72 -11.05
C ALA A 64 3.30 -2.68 -12.31
N GLY A 65 2.77 -2.22 -13.44
CA GLY A 65 3.51 -1.99 -14.68
C GLY A 65 4.68 -1.03 -14.52
N GLY A 66 4.53 -0.01 -13.67
CA GLY A 66 5.61 0.91 -13.30
C GLY A 66 6.75 0.27 -12.48
N ARG A 67 6.69 -1.03 -12.18
CA ARG A 67 7.79 -1.85 -11.64
C ARG A 67 8.46 -2.71 -12.71
N CYS A 68 7.91 -2.74 -13.91
CA CYS A 68 8.46 -3.44 -15.05
C CYS A 68 9.32 -2.48 -15.86
N ASN A 69 10.62 -2.76 -15.95
CA ASN A 69 11.58 -1.88 -16.67
C ASN A 69 11.46 -0.41 -16.24
N ARG A 70 11.39 -0.19 -14.95
CA ARG A 70 11.17 1.13 -14.34
C ARG A 70 12.19 2.17 -14.81
N GLU A 71 13.43 1.75 -14.99
CA GLU A 71 14.51 2.63 -15.44
C GLU A 71 14.61 2.74 -16.97
N GLY A 72 13.77 2.04 -17.72
CA GLY A 72 13.74 2.08 -19.17
C GLY A 72 14.98 1.49 -19.86
N LYS A 73 15.77 0.69 -19.15
CA LYS A 73 17.04 0.16 -19.65
C LYS A 73 16.89 -1.10 -20.50
N ARG A 74 15.77 -1.82 -20.40
CA ARG A 74 15.58 -3.13 -21.01
C ARG A 74 14.65 -3.07 -22.21
N GLN A 75 14.96 -3.84 -23.25
CA GLN A 75 14.05 -4.08 -24.35
C GLN A 75 13.22 -5.33 -24.04
N GLY A 76 11.97 -5.34 -24.51
CA GLY A 76 11.08 -6.52 -24.37
C GLY A 76 10.50 -6.73 -22.96
N ALA A 77 10.75 -5.83 -22.01
CA ALA A 77 10.12 -5.90 -20.70
C ALA A 77 8.59 -5.82 -20.82
N THR A 78 7.88 -6.75 -20.17
CA THR A 78 6.45 -6.93 -20.40
C THR A 78 5.70 -7.12 -19.07
N THR A 79 4.57 -6.44 -18.97
CA THR A 79 3.59 -6.67 -17.90
C THR A 79 2.44 -7.52 -18.42
N PHE A 80 2.26 -8.70 -17.84
CA PHE A 80 1.17 -9.61 -18.15
C PHE A 80 0.01 -9.42 -17.18
N VAL A 81 -1.18 -9.19 -17.70
CA VAL A 81 -2.42 -9.18 -16.91
C VAL A 81 -3.12 -10.50 -17.08
N PHE A 82 -3.49 -11.16 -15.99
CA PHE A 82 -4.16 -12.45 -15.99
C PHE A 82 -5.39 -12.45 -15.08
N GLU A 83 -6.30 -13.38 -15.34
CA GLU A 83 -7.48 -13.62 -14.52
C GLU A 83 -7.45 -15.05 -13.98
N LEU A 84 -7.88 -15.25 -12.74
CA LEU A 84 -8.09 -16.57 -12.16
C LEU A 84 -9.56 -16.96 -12.32
N PRO A 85 -9.87 -18.23 -12.60
CA PRO A 85 -11.25 -18.69 -12.77
C PRO A 85 -12.15 -18.47 -11.54
N GLU A 86 -11.54 -18.36 -10.37
CA GLU A 86 -12.20 -18.22 -9.06
C GLU A 86 -12.54 -16.76 -8.72
N ASP A 87 -11.99 -15.79 -9.44
CA ASP A 87 -12.15 -14.34 -9.19
C ASP A 87 -13.47 -13.78 -9.72
N GLN A 88 -14.55 -14.50 -9.60
CA GLN A 88 -15.86 -14.12 -10.16
C GLN A 88 -16.65 -13.09 -9.34
N LYS A 89 -16.05 -12.43 -8.37
CA LYS A 89 -16.70 -11.23 -7.80
C LYS A 89 -16.59 -10.11 -8.82
N GLU A 90 -17.73 -9.79 -9.44
CA GLU A 90 -17.83 -8.66 -10.36
C GLU A 90 -17.51 -7.36 -9.59
N ASP A 91 -16.30 -6.84 -9.78
CA ASP A 91 -15.92 -5.49 -9.40
C ASP A 91 -16.06 -4.59 -10.64
N GLU A 92 -16.79 -3.49 -10.51
CA GLU A 92 -17.00 -2.51 -11.60
C GLU A 92 -15.67 -2.01 -12.18
N ARG A 93 -14.64 -1.85 -11.34
CA ARG A 93 -13.30 -1.46 -11.78
C ARG A 93 -12.66 -2.51 -12.66
N MET A 94 -12.78 -3.79 -12.30
CA MET A 94 -12.29 -4.92 -13.11
C MET A 94 -13.00 -4.98 -14.45
N ASN A 95 -14.33 -4.86 -14.46
CA ASN A 95 -15.14 -4.89 -15.69
C ASN A 95 -14.78 -3.73 -16.62
N LYS A 96 -14.62 -2.52 -16.10
CA LYS A 96 -14.16 -1.36 -16.90
C LYS A 96 -12.76 -1.60 -17.45
N THR A 97 -11.83 -2.06 -16.62
CA THR A 97 -10.44 -2.34 -17.01
C THR A 97 -10.40 -3.40 -18.11
N ARG A 98 -11.17 -4.49 -17.97
CA ARG A 98 -11.27 -5.55 -19.00
C ARG A 98 -11.74 -4.99 -20.36
N GLY A 99 -12.68 -4.05 -20.34
CA GLY A 99 -13.12 -3.33 -21.54
C GLY A 99 -12.03 -2.48 -22.16
N LEU A 100 -11.27 -1.77 -21.36
CA LEU A 100 -10.17 -0.92 -21.81
C LEU A 100 -8.99 -1.70 -22.36
N LEU A 101 -8.62 -2.84 -21.74
CA LEU A 101 -7.58 -3.74 -22.23
C LEU A 101 -7.90 -4.31 -23.63
N LYS A 102 -9.19 -4.46 -23.97
CA LYS A 102 -9.63 -4.86 -25.31
C LYS A 102 -9.66 -3.72 -26.32
N LYS A 103 -9.87 -2.50 -25.84
CA LYS A 103 -10.07 -1.31 -26.69
C LYS A 103 -8.77 -0.60 -27.03
N TYR A 104 -7.85 -0.51 -26.09
CA TYR A 104 -6.61 0.25 -26.23
C TYR A 104 -5.40 -0.67 -26.37
N THR A 105 -4.57 -0.39 -27.37
CA THR A 105 -3.27 -1.06 -27.53
C THR A 105 -2.28 -0.59 -26.46
N ASP A 106 -2.34 0.71 -26.12
CA ASP A 106 -1.57 1.31 -25.03
C ASP A 106 -2.52 1.78 -23.92
N VAL A 107 -2.58 1.01 -22.84
CA VAL A 107 -3.42 1.32 -21.67
C VAL A 107 -2.81 2.39 -20.78
N SER A 108 -1.56 2.76 -21.00
CA SER A 108 -0.89 3.88 -20.30
C SER A 108 -1.15 5.22 -20.99
N SER A 109 -1.82 5.23 -22.13
CA SER A 109 -2.17 6.45 -22.86
C SER A 109 -3.09 7.34 -22.03
N GLN A 110 -2.95 8.65 -22.22
CA GLN A 110 -3.74 9.64 -21.51
C GLN A 110 -5.24 9.47 -21.76
N GLU A 111 -5.61 9.07 -22.97
CA GLU A 111 -6.99 8.81 -23.38
C GLU A 111 -7.59 7.64 -22.61
N CYS A 112 -6.86 6.54 -22.50
CA CYS A 112 -7.29 5.35 -21.76
C CYS A 112 -7.45 5.66 -20.26
N ILE A 113 -6.46 6.33 -19.68
CA ILE A 113 -6.49 6.73 -18.27
C ILE A 113 -7.67 7.66 -18.00
N ARG A 114 -7.89 8.65 -18.85
CA ARG A 114 -9.03 9.57 -18.73
C ARG A 114 -10.36 8.81 -18.81
N GLU A 115 -10.55 7.95 -19.80
CA GLU A 115 -11.78 7.18 -19.92
C GLU A 115 -12.05 6.28 -18.70
N TYR A 116 -10.99 5.72 -18.10
CA TYR A 116 -11.11 4.96 -16.86
C TYR A 116 -11.62 5.83 -15.72
N TYR A 117 -10.96 6.96 -15.45
CA TYR A 117 -11.35 7.82 -14.33
C TYR A 117 -12.67 8.52 -14.54
N ASP A 118 -13.02 8.94 -15.76
CA ASP A 118 -14.35 9.50 -16.06
C ASP A 118 -15.48 8.53 -15.72
N CYS A 119 -15.25 7.23 -15.98
CA CYS A 119 -16.17 6.19 -15.59
C CYS A 119 -16.22 6.00 -14.07
N MET A 120 -15.06 5.93 -13.40
CA MET A 120 -14.99 5.75 -11.95
C MET A 120 -15.60 6.93 -11.18
N TYR A 121 -15.37 8.16 -11.63
CA TYR A 121 -15.97 9.35 -11.03
C TYR A 121 -17.49 9.37 -11.18
N LYS A 122 -18.02 9.02 -12.34
CA LYS A 122 -19.47 8.93 -12.56
C LYS A 122 -20.13 7.88 -11.66
N LEU A 123 -19.48 6.72 -11.47
CA LEU A 123 -19.98 5.66 -10.59
C LEU A 123 -19.97 6.07 -9.11
N ARG A 124 -19.08 6.98 -8.71
CA ARG A 124 -18.90 7.43 -7.33
C ARG A 124 -19.31 8.89 -7.11
N GLU A 125 -20.07 9.47 -8.01
CA GLU A 125 -20.47 10.89 -7.95
C GLU A 125 -21.11 11.25 -6.62
N THR A 126 -21.91 10.34 -6.03
CA THR A 126 -22.51 10.49 -4.72
C THR A 126 -21.54 10.34 -3.55
N GLU A 127 -20.43 9.63 -3.74
CA GLU A 127 -19.42 9.37 -2.69
C GLU A 127 -18.32 10.46 -2.66
N ILE A 128 -18.12 11.20 -3.76
CA ILE A 128 -17.06 12.22 -3.89
C ILE A 128 -17.41 13.52 -3.16
N GLY A 129 -18.24 13.49 -2.16
CA GLY A 129 -18.47 14.64 -1.28
C GLY A 129 -19.02 15.90 -1.95
N GLU A 130 -19.50 15.80 -3.19
CA GLU A 130 -20.06 16.93 -3.94
C GLU A 130 -21.22 17.57 -3.19
N HIS A 131 -22.03 16.75 -2.52
CA HIS A 131 -23.09 17.23 -1.64
C HIS A 131 -22.58 17.85 -0.33
N THR A 132 -21.44 17.43 0.17
CA THR A 132 -20.88 17.95 1.43
C THR A 132 -20.11 19.23 1.24
N ILE A 133 -19.44 19.38 0.09
CA ILE A 133 -18.55 20.51 -0.19
C ILE A 133 -19.27 21.63 -0.94
N HIS A 134 -20.08 21.29 -1.94
CA HIS A 134 -20.69 22.28 -2.84
C HIS A 134 -21.92 22.97 -2.23
N ASN A 135 -22.68 22.30 -1.38
CA ASN A 135 -23.92 22.85 -0.83
C ASN A 135 -23.74 23.70 0.43
N GLU A 136 -22.65 23.56 1.16
CA GLU A 136 -22.47 24.31 2.43
C GLU A 136 -21.77 25.66 2.25
N TYR A 137 -21.06 25.91 1.13
CA TYR A 137 -20.24 27.10 0.98
C TYR A 137 -20.49 27.85 -0.34
N LYS A 138 -21.48 28.72 -0.32
CA LYS A 138 -21.74 29.65 -1.45
C LYS A 138 -20.74 30.78 -1.56
N ASN A 139 -19.88 31.00 -0.56
CA ASN A 139 -18.89 32.08 -0.51
C ASN A 139 -17.53 31.58 -0.06
N LEU A 140 -16.49 31.77 -0.88
CA LEU A 140 -15.09 31.44 -0.59
C LEU A 140 -14.55 32.10 0.69
N SER A 141 -15.15 33.21 1.16
CA SER A 141 -14.75 33.89 2.40
C SER A 141 -15.21 33.20 3.69
N GLN A 142 -16.03 32.15 3.60
CA GLN A 142 -16.60 31.45 4.74
C GLN A 142 -16.16 29.97 4.78
N ILE A 143 -15.03 29.63 4.18
CA ILE A 143 -14.53 28.24 4.18
C ILE A 143 -14.15 27.85 5.61
N GLY A 144 -14.94 26.95 6.20
CA GLY A 144 -14.69 26.35 7.49
C GLY A 144 -13.62 25.26 7.41
N PHE A 145 -12.34 25.64 7.26
CA PHE A 145 -11.22 24.68 7.12
C PHE A 145 -11.23 23.61 8.20
N LYS A 146 -11.62 23.95 9.43
CA LYS A 146 -11.73 22.98 10.53
C LYS A 146 -12.81 21.94 10.26
N THR A 147 -13.99 22.37 9.81
CA THR A 147 -15.11 21.48 9.47
C THR A 147 -14.75 20.59 8.29
N TYR A 148 -14.00 21.09 7.32
CA TYR A 148 -13.48 20.29 6.21
C TYR A 148 -12.49 19.23 6.71
N ALA A 149 -11.55 19.60 7.56
CA ALA A 149 -10.57 18.68 8.10
C ALA A 149 -11.25 17.57 8.95
N GLU A 150 -12.35 17.90 9.62
CA GLU A 150 -13.12 16.94 10.42
C GLU A 150 -14.02 16.02 9.56
N LYS A 151 -14.54 16.52 8.43
CA LYS A 151 -15.44 15.75 7.55
C LYS A 151 -14.70 15.04 6.42
N PHE A 152 -13.56 15.56 5.98
CA PHE A 152 -12.78 15.00 4.88
C PHE A 152 -11.67 14.08 5.40
N HIS A 153 -11.90 12.79 5.31
CA HIS A 153 -10.91 11.77 5.62
C HIS A 153 -10.45 11.13 4.31
N LEU A 154 -9.23 11.45 3.87
CA LEU A 154 -8.62 10.84 2.67
C LEU A 154 -8.43 9.33 2.85
N ILE A 155 -8.17 8.91 4.08
CA ILE A 155 -8.06 7.51 4.48
C ILE A 155 -8.88 7.34 5.75
N GLU A 156 -10.01 6.66 5.64
CA GLU A 156 -10.76 6.19 6.81
C GLU A 156 -10.02 4.99 7.41
N SER A 157 -9.08 5.25 8.28
CA SER A 157 -8.45 4.18 9.04
C SER A 157 -9.09 4.09 10.43
N ASN A 158 -10.01 3.16 10.61
CA ASN A 158 -10.55 2.78 11.93
C ASN A 158 -9.55 1.88 12.68
N THR A 159 -8.25 2.06 12.43
CA THR A 159 -7.20 1.25 13.03
C THR A 159 -6.37 2.06 14.01
N GLN A 160 -5.98 1.40 15.08
CA GLN A 160 -5.06 1.90 16.09
C GLN A 160 -3.73 1.15 16.00
N SER A 161 -2.65 1.82 16.39
CA SER A 161 -1.33 1.22 16.36
C SER A 161 -0.99 0.60 17.71
N VAL A 162 -0.63 -0.69 17.71
CA VAL A 162 -0.14 -1.42 18.88
C VAL A 162 1.32 -1.80 18.65
N VAL A 163 2.19 -1.35 19.53
CA VAL A 163 3.63 -1.64 19.49
C VAL A 163 3.91 -3.03 20.04
N VAL A 164 4.70 -3.80 19.31
CA VAL A 164 5.06 -5.18 19.67
C VAL A 164 6.56 -5.29 19.92
N GLY A 165 6.95 -5.88 21.03
CA GLY A 165 8.35 -6.18 21.38
C GLY A 165 8.95 -7.31 20.55
N CYS A 166 8.90 -7.19 19.22
CA CYS A 166 9.28 -8.26 18.28
C CYS A 166 10.79 -8.54 18.20
N ASN A 167 11.62 -7.66 18.73
CA ASN A 167 13.07 -7.82 18.82
C ASN A 167 13.64 -7.03 20.00
N GLU A 168 14.93 -7.22 20.29
CA GLU A 168 15.59 -6.58 21.44
C GLU A 168 15.57 -5.04 21.38
N GLU A 169 15.63 -4.45 20.19
CA GLU A 169 15.54 -3.00 20.04
C GLU A 169 14.13 -2.50 20.36
N ALA A 170 13.08 -3.17 19.89
CA ALA A 170 11.70 -2.85 20.23
C ALA A 170 11.44 -2.95 21.72
N LYS A 171 11.91 -4.03 22.37
CA LYS A 171 11.81 -4.22 23.82
C LYS A 171 12.48 -3.09 24.60
N ARG A 172 13.72 -2.75 24.25
CA ARG A 172 14.45 -1.66 24.87
C ARG A 172 13.72 -0.32 24.75
N ARG A 173 13.12 -0.03 23.58
CA ARG A 173 12.34 1.20 23.35
C ARG A 173 11.06 1.23 24.19
N ILE A 174 10.39 0.08 24.34
CA ILE A 174 9.22 -0.05 25.21
C ILE A 174 9.62 0.17 26.67
N GLU A 175 10.74 -0.40 27.13
CA GLU A 175 11.26 -0.18 28.49
C GLU A 175 11.63 1.30 28.75
N GLU A 176 12.22 1.96 27.76
CA GLU A 176 12.51 3.40 27.84
C GLU A 176 11.21 4.21 27.94
N LEU A 177 10.20 3.88 27.13
CA LEU A 177 8.87 4.50 27.20
C LEU A 177 8.22 4.30 28.58
N GLN A 178 8.33 3.10 29.15
CA GLN A 178 7.80 2.77 30.48
C GLN A 178 8.45 3.64 31.57
N LYS A 179 9.76 3.87 31.47
CA LYS A 179 10.51 4.64 32.45
C LYS A 179 10.30 6.15 32.34
N THR A 180 10.25 6.65 31.13
CA THR A 180 10.22 8.10 30.86
C THR A 180 8.82 8.67 30.72
N GLN A 181 7.86 7.83 30.30
CA GLN A 181 6.51 8.24 29.89
C GLN A 181 6.50 9.33 28.80
N ILE A 182 7.62 9.44 28.07
CA ILE A 182 7.79 10.37 26.95
C ILE A 182 7.98 9.53 25.69
N GLY A 183 7.00 9.56 24.79
CA GLY A 183 7.01 8.77 23.56
C GLY A 183 6.84 9.63 22.32
N ASN A 184 7.64 9.31 21.30
CA ASN A 184 7.40 9.80 19.94
C ASN A 184 6.89 8.64 19.09
N PRO A 185 5.62 8.63 18.63
CA PRO A 185 5.03 7.54 17.87
C PRO A 185 5.84 7.14 16.63
N ARG A 186 6.52 8.11 15.99
CA ARG A 186 7.36 7.84 14.81
C ARG A 186 8.51 6.86 15.08
N LYS A 187 9.01 6.81 16.30
CA LYS A 187 10.09 5.88 16.68
C LYS A 187 9.62 4.44 16.78
N PHE A 188 8.32 4.22 16.89
CA PHE A 188 7.70 2.90 17.07
C PHE A 188 7.05 2.35 15.80
N GLN A 189 6.97 3.13 14.70
CA GLN A 189 6.29 2.73 13.46
C GLN A 189 6.76 1.39 12.90
N ASN A 190 8.06 1.08 13.00
CA ASN A 190 8.62 -0.17 12.50
C ASN A 190 8.28 -1.40 13.37
N TYR A 191 7.72 -1.18 14.54
CA TYR A 191 7.40 -2.20 15.55
C TYR A 191 5.91 -2.23 15.88
N ALA A 192 5.11 -1.45 15.17
CA ALA A 192 3.67 -1.34 15.39
C ALA A 192 2.89 -2.19 14.38
N CYS A 193 1.84 -2.83 14.88
CA CYS A 193 0.81 -3.48 14.09
C CYS A 193 -0.46 -2.63 14.12
N SER A 194 -1.17 -2.52 13.01
CA SER A 194 -2.47 -1.89 12.97
C SER A 194 -3.54 -2.89 13.40
N VAL A 195 -4.35 -2.52 14.35
CA VAL A 195 -5.50 -3.30 14.83
C VAL A 195 -6.76 -2.45 14.71
N THR A 196 -7.91 -3.06 14.50
CA THR A 196 -9.20 -2.37 14.52
C THR A 196 -9.52 -1.90 15.94
N GLN A 197 -10.45 -0.96 16.08
CA GLN A 197 -10.87 -0.50 17.42
C GLN A 197 -11.46 -1.67 18.24
N ALA A 198 -12.21 -2.57 17.62
CA ALA A 198 -12.77 -3.74 18.30
C ALA A 198 -11.68 -4.68 18.82
N GLU A 199 -10.65 -4.95 18.02
CA GLU A 199 -9.47 -5.74 18.44
C GLU A 199 -8.69 -5.07 19.56
N LEU A 200 -8.51 -3.74 19.51
CA LEU A 200 -7.87 -2.99 20.59
C LEU A 200 -8.66 -3.09 21.90
N ASP A 201 -9.98 -2.93 21.82
CA ASP A 201 -10.87 -3.03 23.00
C ASP A 201 -10.82 -4.46 23.61
N ASP A 202 -10.68 -5.49 22.77
CA ASP A 202 -10.48 -6.87 23.21
C ASP A 202 -9.12 -7.05 23.89
N LEU A 203 -8.05 -6.51 23.31
CA LEU A 203 -6.71 -6.55 23.90
C LEU A 203 -6.64 -5.81 25.24
N ILE A 204 -7.35 -4.69 25.37
CA ILE A 204 -7.45 -3.92 26.63
C ILE A 204 -8.22 -4.77 27.68
N ARG A 205 -9.35 -5.39 27.30
CA ARG A 205 -10.12 -6.27 28.20
C ARG A 205 -9.32 -7.47 28.70
N GLN A 206 -8.47 -8.02 27.86
CA GLN A 206 -7.57 -9.12 28.18
C GLN A 206 -6.33 -8.67 28.97
N HIS A 207 -6.16 -7.38 29.25
CA HIS A 207 -4.95 -6.81 29.83
C HIS A 207 -3.67 -7.11 29.01
N ALA A 208 -3.82 -7.37 27.70
CA ALA A 208 -2.71 -7.73 26.81
C ALA A 208 -1.96 -6.49 26.30
N VAL A 209 -2.54 -5.29 26.41
CA VAL A 209 -1.90 -4.02 26.01
C VAL A 209 -1.94 -3.02 27.17
N LYS A 210 -0.95 -2.12 27.17
CA LYS A 210 -0.86 -1.02 28.13
C LYS A 210 -0.50 0.27 27.42
N ASP A 211 -1.20 1.36 27.77
CA ASP A 211 -0.78 2.72 27.47
C ASP A 211 0.03 3.28 28.65
N TYR A 212 1.20 3.78 28.36
CA TYR A 212 2.08 4.40 29.35
C TYR A 212 1.87 5.92 29.49
N GLY A 213 0.66 6.42 29.21
CA GLY A 213 0.30 7.83 29.32
C GLY A 213 0.72 8.68 28.11
N THR A 214 1.03 8.04 27.00
CA THR A 214 1.53 8.69 25.78
C THR A 214 0.61 8.50 24.58
N GLY A 215 -0.51 7.77 24.74
CA GLY A 215 -1.37 7.33 23.65
C GLY A 215 -0.73 6.25 22.77
N ILE A 216 0.39 5.66 23.21
CA ILE A 216 1.08 4.57 22.53
C ILE A 216 0.75 3.26 23.24
N PHE A 217 -0.09 2.45 22.63
CA PHE A 217 -0.41 1.12 23.16
C PHE A 217 0.74 0.16 22.88
N CYS A 218 1.22 -0.51 23.92
CA CYS A 218 2.26 -1.53 23.80
C CYS A 218 1.70 -2.89 24.22
N LEU A 219 1.98 -3.94 23.43
CA LEU A 219 1.64 -5.31 23.80
C LEU A 219 2.49 -5.71 25.02
N ILE A 220 1.84 -6.22 26.05
CA ILE A 220 2.52 -6.75 27.24
C ILE A 220 2.91 -8.19 26.90
N SER A 221 4.20 -8.44 26.72
CA SER A 221 4.71 -9.80 26.53
C SER A 221 4.97 -10.46 27.88
N ASP A 222 3.95 -10.98 28.51
CA ASP A 222 4.13 -11.97 29.57
C ASP A 222 3.98 -13.36 28.93
N GLY A 223 5.09 -13.86 28.42
CA GLY A 223 5.32 -15.27 28.19
C GLY A 223 4.56 -15.94 27.03
N TYR A 224 5.21 -16.07 25.92
CA TYR A 224 5.26 -17.31 25.15
C TYR A 224 6.68 -17.83 25.14
#